data_9825291d73fb5d16bbc70815ce822750
#
_entry.id   9825291d73fb5d16bbc70815ce822750
#
_cell.length_a   1.000
_cell.length_b   1.000
_cell.length_c   1.000
_cell.angle_alpha   90.00
_cell.angle_beta   90.00
_cell.angle_gamma   90.00
#
_symmetry.space_group_name_H-M   'P 1'
#
loop_
_entity.id
_entity.type
_entity.pdbx_description
1 polymer ?
#
loop_
_entity_poly.entity_id
_entity_poly.type
_entity_poly.pdbx_seq_one_letter_code
_entity_poly.pdbx_strand_id
1 'polypeptide(L)'
;MKQVQLAIIGGGPAGLAAAIAAREKGVEDILIIERDKELGGILNQCIHAGFGLHTFGQELTGPEYAGRFISRVQQLHIPYLLCTMVLDLSRDRVLTVTGPETGLIQIQAQAVILAMGCRERPRGALNIPGYRPAG
;
A
#
# COMPACT_ATOMS: atom_id res chain seq x y z
N MET A 1 19.16 10.80 7.37
CA MET A 1 17.73 10.74 7.02
C MET A 1 17.62 10.47 5.53
N LYS A 2 16.88 9.44 5.15
CA LYS A 2 16.63 9.12 3.75
C LYS A 2 15.67 10.16 3.16
N GLN A 3 15.89 10.59 1.91
CA GLN A 3 15.00 11.51 1.21
C GLN A 3 14.36 10.81 0.01
N VAL A 4 13.10 11.12 -0.28
CA VAL A 4 12.38 10.61 -1.45
C VAL A 4 11.46 11.71 -2.02
N GLN A 5 11.18 11.67 -3.32
CA GLN A 5 10.19 12.57 -3.92
C GLN A 5 8.78 12.19 -3.48
N LEU A 6 8.46 10.90 -3.51
CA LEU A 6 7.13 10.40 -3.18
C LEU A 6 7.22 9.18 -2.28
N ALA A 7 6.63 9.27 -1.10
CA ALA A 7 6.39 8.12 -0.23
C ALA A 7 4.93 7.69 -0.34
N ILE A 8 4.70 6.38 -0.50
CA ILE A 8 3.36 5.80 -0.57
C ILE A 8 3.21 4.84 0.62
N ILE A 9 2.28 5.13 1.50
CA ILE A 9 2.00 4.32 2.69
C ILE A 9 0.90 3.32 2.35
N GLY A 10 1.30 2.06 2.19
CA GLY A 10 0.45 0.94 1.81
C GLY A 10 0.71 0.44 0.40
N GLY A 11 0.99 -0.85 0.30
CA GLY A 11 1.26 -1.60 -0.94
C GLY A 11 0.06 -2.39 -1.45
N GLY A 12 -1.16 -1.96 -1.10
CA GLY A 12 -2.39 -2.50 -1.64
C GLY A 12 -2.71 -1.96 -3.04
N PRO A 13 -3.91 -2.23 -3.59
CA PRO A 13 -4.26 -1.86 -4.96
C PRO A 13 -4.13 -0.35 -5.23
N ALA A 14 -4.56 0.48 -4.30
CA ALA A 14 -4.47 1.93 -4.44
C ALA A 14 -3.02 2.42 -4.45
N GLY A 15 -2.18 1.92 -3.54
CA GLY A 15 -0.76 2.28 -3.46
C GLY A 15 0.04 1.83 -4.68
N LEU A 16 -0.20 0.61 -5.15
CA LEU A 16 0.45 0.08 -6.36
C LEU A 16 0.07 0.90 -7.60
N ALA A 17 -1.22 1.17 -7.79
CA ALA A 17 -1.69 1.99 -8.91
C ALA A 17 -1.14 3.41 -8.86
N ALA A 18 -1.10 4.03 -7.68
CA ALA A 18 -0.53 5.36 -7.48
C ALA A 18 0.98 5.39 -7.81
N ALA A 19 1.73 4.39 -7.37
CA ALA A 19 3.16 4.28 -7.66
C ALA A 19 3.44 4.16 -9.17
N ILE A 20 2.68 3.30 -9.86
CA ILE A 20 2.80 3.12 -11.31
C ILE A 20 2.48 4.43 -12.04
N ALA A 21 1.34 5.05 -11.72
CA ALA A 21 0.94 6.30 -12.34
C ALA A 21 1.94 7.43 -12.11
N ALA A 22 2.48 7.55 -10.90
CA ALA A 22 3.50 8.54 -10.59
C ALA A 22 4.78 8.31 -11.40
N ARG A 23 5.25 7.07 -11.51
CA ARG A 23 6.41 6.69 -12.32
C ARG A 23 6.20 7.02 -13.79
N GLU A 24 5.05 6.69 -14.34
CA GLU A 24 4.70 6.97 -15.74
C GLU A 24 4.56 8.47 -16.04
N LYS A 25 4.30 9.28 -15.00
CA LYS A 25 4.29 10.76 -15.08
C LYS A 25 5.65 11.40 -14.81
N GLY A 26 6.70 10.61 -14.62
CA GLY A 26 8.08 11.11 -14.52
C GLY A 26 8.60 11.32 -13.09
N VAL A 27 7.89 10.83 -12.06
CA VAL A 27 8.44 10.83 -10.69
C VAL A 27 9.46 9.69 -10.58
N GLU A 28 10.71 10.05 -10.33
CA GLU A 28 11.81 9.09 -10.35
C GLU A 28 12.06 8.42 -8.99
N ASP A 29 11.96 9.18 -7.92
CA ASP A 29 12.27 8.69 -6.57
C ASP A 29 10.99 8.41 -5.77
N ILE A 30 10.48 7.21 -5.94
CA ILE A 30 9.25 6.71 -5.29
C ILE A 30 9.63 5.61 -4.31
N LEU A 31 9.00 5.59 -3.14
CA LEU A 31 9.13 4.51 -2.17
C LEU A 31 7.76 4.07 -1.68
N ILE A 32 7.45 2.79 -1.84
CA ILE A 32 6.27 2.16 -1.23
C ILE A 32 6.67 1.58 0.13
N ILE A 33 5.88 1.82 1.16
CA ILE A 33 6.10 1.29 2.50
C ILE A 33 4.90 0.40 2.85
N GLU A 34 5.16 -0.89 3.02
CA GLU A 34 4.14 -1.91 3.30
C GLU A 34 4.45 -2.62 4.61
N ARG A 35 3.46 -2.69 5.50
CA ARG A 35 3.60 -3.34 6.80
C ARG A 35 3.58 -4.87 6.72
N ASP A 36 2.92 -5.42 5.72
CA ASP A 36 2.83 -6.87 5.54
C ASP A 36 4.08 -7.42 4.84
N LYS A 37 4.21 -8.73 4.85
CA LYS A 37 5.33 -9.45 4.23
C LYS A 37 5.29 -9.48 2.70
N GLU A 38 4.20 -9.01 2.10
CA GLU A 38 3.97 -9.01 0.66
C GLU A 38 3.11 -7.82 0.22
N LEU A 39 3.25 -7.41 -1.04
CA LEU A 39 2.40 -6.43 -1.68
C LEU A 39 1.05 -7.06 -2.07
N GLY A 40 0.02 -6.23 -2.30
CA GLY A 40 -1.30 -6.65 -2.74
C GLY A 40 -2.43 -6.31 -1.77
N GLY A 41 -2.13 -6.15 -0.50
CA GLY A 41 -3.10 -5.76 0.52
C GLY A 41 -4.27 -6.74 0.62
N ILE A 42 -5.48 -6.21 0.74
CA ILE A 42 -6.71 -7.01 0.89
C ILE A 42 -6.99 -7.94 -0.30
N LEU A 43 -6.47 -7.63 -1.48
CA LEU A 43 -6.65 -8.47 -2.67
C LEU A 43 -6.08 -9.87 -2.49
N ASN A 44 -5.04 -10.03 -1.67
CA ASN A 44 -4.43 -11.34 -1.39
C ASN A 44 -5.39 -12.29 -0.66
N GLN A 45 -6.45 -11.77 -0.04
CA GLN A 45 -7.48 -12.53 0.65
C GLN A 45 -8.74 -12.76 -0.22
N CYS A 46 -8.85 -12.08 -1.35
CA CYS A 46 -10.02 -12.15 -2.24
C CYS A 46 -9.83 -13.22 -3.31
N ILE A 47 -9.98 -14.48 -2.93
CA ILE A 47 -9.75 -15.63 -3.84
C ILE A 47 -10.90 -15.90 -4.83
N HIS A 48 -11.98 -15.14 -4.76
CA HIS A 48 -13.07 -15.20 -5.75
C HIS A 48 -12.76 -14.37 -6.99
N ALA A 49 -13.34 -14.73 -8.13
CA ALA A 49 -13.28 -13.96 -9.37
C ALA A 49 -14.14 -12.67 -9.29
N GLY A 50 -13.91 -11.74 -10.21
CA GLY A 50 -14.67 -10.49 -10.34
C GLY A 50 -13.80 -9.24 -10.43
N PHE A 51 -12.48 -9.40 -10.38
CA PHE A 51 -11.54 -8.30 -10.52
C PHE A 51 -11.00 -8.18 -11.93
N GLY A 52 -10.71 -6.96 -12.37
CA GLY A 52 -9.97 -6.72 -13.60
C GLY A 52 -10.82 -6.62 -14.88
N LEU A 53 -12.13 -6.82 -14.83
CA LEU A 53 -12.98 -6.79 -16.02
C LEU A 53 -12.89 -5.44 -16.75
N HIS A 54 -12.95 -4.33 -16.01
CA HIS A 54 -12.84 -2.99 -16.57
C HIS A 54 -11.40 -2.58 -16.92
N THR A 55 -10.42 -3.09 -16.19
CA THR A 55 -9.02 -2.68 -16.34
C THR A 55 -8.27 -3.52 -17.37
N PHE A 56 -8.51 -4.81 -17.39
CA PHE A 56 -7.80 -5.77 -18.24
C PHE A 56 -8.71 -6.53 -19.24
N GLY A 57 -10.02 -6.32 -19.20
CA GLY A 57 -10.97 -7.08 -20.00
C GLY A 57 -11.05 -8.56 -19.65
N GLN A 58 -10.57 -8.94 -18.47
CA GLN A 58 -10.52 -10.31 -17.97
C GLN A 58 -11.01 -10.37 -16.53
N GLU A 59 -11.71 -11.42 -16.22
CA GLU A 59 -12.16 -11.71 -14.87
C GLU A 59 -11.06 -12.47 -14.12
N LEU A 60 -10.51 -11.84 -13.08
CA LEU A 60 -9.39 -12.33 -12.30
C LEU A 60 -9.78 -12.51 -10.85
N THR A 61 -9.06 -13.37 -10.14
CA THR A 61 -9.08 -13.39 -8.66
C THR A 61 -8.34 -12.18 -8.09
N GLY A 62 -8.54 -11.87 -6.81
CA GLY A 62 -7.83 -10.79 -6.14
C GLY A 62 -6.30 -10.91 -6.25
N PRO A 63 -5.70 -12.07 -5.92
CA PRO A 63 -4.25 -12.28 -6.07
C PRO A 63 -3.75 -12.14 -7.51
N GLU A 64 -4.48 -12.62 -8.51
CA GLU A 64 -4.12 -12.46 -9.93
C GLU A 64 -4.16 -10.98 -10.34
N TYR A 65 -5.18 -10.26 -9.91
CA TYR A 65 -5.30 -8.83 -10.15
C TYR A 65 -4.15 -8.06 -9.50
N ALA A 66 -3.88 -8.31 -8.23
CA ALA A 66 -2.75 -7.72 -7.52
C ALA A 66 -1.41 -8.06 -8.19
N GLY A 67 -1.24 -9.31 -8.61
CA GLY A 67 -0.03 -9.79 -9.27
C GLY A 67 0.34 -9.01 -10.53
N ARG A 68 -0.63 -8.55 -11.29
CA ARG A 68 -0.39 -7.70 -12.47
C ARG A 68 0.20 -6.34 -12.10
N PHE A 69 -0.31 -5.70 -11.05
CA PHE A 69 0.22 -4.43 -10.55
C PHE A 69 1.59 -4.61 -9.89
N ILE A 70 1.78 -5.67 -9.12
CA ILE A 70 3.08 -5.99 -8.49
C ILE A 70 4.14 -6.20 -9.58
N SER A 71 3.83 -6.99 -10.61
CA SER A 71 4.75 -7.20 -11.76
C SER A 71 5.11 -5.88 -12.44
N ARG A 72 4.14 -4.97 -12.60
CA ARG A 72 4.40 -3.66 -13.21
C ARG A 72 5.29 -2.79 -12.33
N VAL A 73 5.09 -2.78 -11.02
CA VAL A 73 5.94 -2.09 -10.05
C VAL A 73 7.39 -2.60 -10.16
N GLN A 74 7.57 -3.92 -10.26
CA GLN A 74 8.88 -4.54 -10.41
C GLN A 74 9.54 -4.20 -11.75
N GLN A 75 8.79 -4.25 -12.86
CA GLN A 75 9.28 -3.86 -14.18
C GLN A 75 9.73 -2.39 -14.23
N LEU A 76 9.03 -1.52 -13.51
CA LEU A 76 9.36 -0.09 -13.39
C LEU A 76 10.45 0.18 -12.35
N HIS A 77 10.98 -0.84 -11.71
CA HIS A 77 12.02 -0.73 -10.67
C HIS A 77 11.64 0.24 -9.55
N ILE A 78 10.37 0.24 -9.15
CA ILE A 78 9.90 1.06 -8.02
C ILE A 78 10.27 0.34 -6.73
N PRO A 79 11.11 0.94 -5.86
CA PRO A 79 11.51 0.33 -4.61
C PRO A 79 10.35 0.27 -3.60
N TYR A 80 10.36 -0.76 -2.78
CA TYR A 80 9.41 -0.93 -1.69
C TYR A 80 10.07 -1.56 -0.46
N LEU A 81 9.54 -1.24 0.71
CA LEU A 81 9.91 -1.83 1.99
C LEU A 81 8.74 -2.68 2.48
N LEU A 82 8.99 -3.97 2.70
CA LEU A 82 8.04 -4.90 3.29
C LEU A 82 8.28 -5.03 4.80
N CYS A 83 7.32 -5.59 5.52
CA CYS A 83 7.39 -5.74 6.98
C CYS A 83 7.75 -4.42 7.69
N THR A 84 7.43 -3.29 7.09
CA THR A 84 7.83 -1.96 7.56
C THR A 84 6.59 -1.14 7.89
N MET A 85 6.48 -0.76 9.15
CA MET A 85 5.34 0.02 9.65
C MET A 85 5.71 1.50 9.75
N VAL A 86 4.81 2.35 9.29
CA VAL A 86 4.88 3.79 9.54
C VAL A 86 4.26 4.06 10.90
N LEU A 87 5.05 4.59 11.82
CA LEU A 87 4.64 4.90 13.19
C LEU A 87 4.09 6.32 13.32
N ASP A 88 4.68 7.25 12.55
CA ASP A 88 4.30 8.65 12.59
C ASP A 88 4.54 9.32 11.24
N LEU A 89 3.76 10.35 10.96
CA LEU A 89 3.91 11.25 9.83
C LEU A 89 3.75 12.69 10.31
N SER A 90 4.84 13.44 10.32
CA SER A 90 4.84 14.83 10.72
C SER A 90 4.21 15.75 9.65
N ARG A 91 3.88 16.98 10.05
CA ARG A 91 3.39 18.03 9.12
C ARG A 91 4.41 18.38 8.05
N ASP A 92 5.70 18.21 8.34
CA ASP A 92 6.79 18.47 7.40
C ASP A 92 7.08 17.26 6.50
N ARG A 93 6.20 16.27 6.50
CA ARG A 93 6.29 15.05 5.69
C ARG A 93 7.53 14.19 6.03
N VAL A 94 7.90 14.17 7.31
CA VAL A 94 8.87 13.21 7.84
C VAL A 94 8.10 11.99 8.34
N LEU A 95 8.40 10.84 7.76
CA LEU A 95 7.87 9.55 8.18
C LEU A 95 8.84 8.90 9.16
N THR A 96 8.34 8.48 10.30
CA THR A 96 9.08 7.59 11.22
C THR A 96 8.61 6.17 10.96
N VAL A 97 9.52 5.31 10.53
CA VAL A 97 9.21 3.94 10.14
C VAL A 97 10.06 2.94 10.92
N THR A 98 9.52 1.74 11.08
CA THR A 98 10.23 0.62 11.72
C THR A 98 10.00 -0.68 10.96
N GLY A 99 11.04 -1.47 10.83
CA GLY A 99 11.00 -2.79 10.20
C GLY A 99 12.20 -3.63 10.58
N PRO A 100 12.16 -4.95 10.32
CA PRO A 100 13.23 -5.86 10.72
C PRO A 100 14.58 -5.57 10.03
N GLU A 101 14.53 -5.10 8.79
CA GLU A 101 15.74 -4.78 8.03
C GLU A 101 16.20 -3.34 8.21
N THR A 102 15.26 -2.42 8.42
CA THR A 102 15.55 -0.99 8.51
C THR A 102 15.86 -0.53 9.94
N GLY A 103 15.33 -1.24 10.94
CA GLY A 103 15.25 -0.70 12.29
C GLY A 103 14.31 0.52 12.34
N LEU A 104 14.55 1.41 13.28
CA LEU A 104 13.83 2.68 13.41
C LEU A 104 14.57 3.76 12.62
N ILE A 105 13.95 4.25 11.55
CA ILE A 105 14.53 5.29 10.70
C ILE A 105 13.53 6.39 10.39
N GLN A 106 14.05 7.53 9.93
CA GLN A 106 13.24 8.63 9.41
C GLN A 106 13.45 8.80 7.89
N ILE A 107 12.34 9.08 7.19
CA ILE A 107 12.30 9.30 5.75
C ILE A 107 11.63 10.65 5.51
N GLN A 108 12.34 11.58 4.86
CA GLN A 108 11.79 12.85 4.42
C GLN A 108 11.21 12.68 3.02
N ALA A 109 9.94 13.01 2.84
CA ALA A 109 9.29 12.98 1.54
C ALA A 109 8.91 14.39 1.05
N GLN A 110 8.94 14.62 -0.26
CA GLN A 110 8.38 15.84 -0.84
C GLN A 110 6.85 15.77 -0.93
N ALA A 111 6.33 14.57 -1.17
CA ALA A 111 4.90 14.27 -1.15
C ALA A 111 4.63 12.90 -0.52
N VAL A 112 3.45 12.74 0.07
CA VAL A 112 3.03 11.49 0.68
C VAL A 112 1.64 11.12 0.19
N ILE A 113 1.45 9.87 -0.23
CA ILE A 113 0.15 9.28 -0.53
C ILE A 113 -0.21 8.29 0.57
N LEU A 114 -1.38 8.50 1.18
CA LEU A 114 -1.95 7.58 2.16
C LEU A 114 -2.84 6.57 1.44
N ALA A 115 -2.38 5.32 1.34
CA ALA A 115 -3.09 4.23 0.69
C ALA A 115 -3.24 3.01 1.62
N MET A 116 -3.53 3.29 2.89
CA MET A 116 -3.50 2.32 3.98
C MET A 116 -4.72 1.38 4.03
N GLY A 117 -5.69 1.60 3.15
CA GLY A 117 -6.94 0.86 3.14
C GLY A 117 -7.81 1.20 4.34
N CYS A 118 -8.66 0.26 4.71
CA CYS A 118 -9.52 0.39 5.89
C CYS A 118 -9.54 -0.91 6.68
N ARG A 119 -9.91 -0.81 7.92
CA ARG A 119 -10.15 -1.96 8.80
C ARG A 119 -11.52 -1.85 9.41
N GLU A 120 -12.24 -2.96 9.38
CA GLU A 120 -13.53 -3.08 10.07
C GLU A 120 -13.37 -2.82 11.57
N ARG A 121 -14.25 -2.00 12.14
CA ARG A 121 -14.32 -1.81 13.59
C ARG A 121 -15.27 -2.84 14.19
N PRO A 122 -14.78 -3.79 14.99
CA PRO A 122 -15.66 -4.75 15.66
C PRO A 122 -16.54 -4.05 16.69
N ARG A 123 -17.69 -4.67 17.00
CA ARG A 123 -18.65 -4.14 17.95
C ARG A 123 -18.04 -3.73 19.30
N GLY A 124 -17.07 -4.49 19.78
CA GLY A 124 -16.38 -4.20 21.05
C GLY A 124 -15.59 -2.88 21.02
N ALA A 125 -15.05 -2.50 19.87
CA ALA A 125 -14.35 -1.23 19.70
C ALA A 125 -15.30 -0.01 19.61
N LEU A 126 -16.56 -0.24 19.20
CA LEU A 126 -17.58 0.79 19.07
C LEU A 126 -18.57 0.81 20.25
N ASN A 127 -18.50 -0.18 21.11
CA ASN A 127 -19.39 -0.35 22.26
C ASN A 127 -20.88 -0.37 21.87
N ILE A 128 -21.21 -0.98 20.74
CA ILE A 128 -22.56 -1.14 20.20
C ILE A 128 -22.99 -2.60 20.18
N PRO A 129 -24.30 -2.91 20.31
CA PRO A 129 -24.79 -4.26 20.17
C PRO A 129 -24.67 -4.77 18.74
N GLY A 130 -24.57 -6.09 18.60
CA GLY A 130 -24.43 -6.76 17.29
C GLY A 130 -23.15 -7.58 17.21
N TYR A 131 -23.02 -8.38 16.15
CA TYR A 131 -21.89 -9.29 15.99
C TYR A 131 -20.78 -8.68 15.12
N ARG A 132 -21.14 -8.14 13.97
CA ARG A 132 -20.24 -7.48 13.03
C ARG A 132 -20.88 -6.20 12.50
N PRO A 133 -20.11 -5.15 12.23
CA PRO A 133 -20.59 -4.10 11.35
C PRO A 133 -20.87 -4.70 9.97
N ALA A 134 -21.87 -4.18 9.28
CA ALA A 134 -22.11 -4.53 7.89
C ALA A 134 -20.91 -4.07 7.07
N GLY A 135 -20.25 -5.03 6.45
CA GLY A 135 -18.96 -4.96 5.79
C GLY A 135 -18.66 -3.84 4.87
#